data_de12e9840bdcf53e2cc556eff6439b63
#
_entry.id   de12e9840bdcf53e2cc556eff6439b63
#
_cell.length_a   1.000
_cell.length_b   1.000
_cell.length_c   1.000
_cell.angle_alpha   90.00
_cell.angle_beta   90.00
_cell.angle_gamma   90.00
#
_symmetry.space_group_name_H-M   'P 1'
#
loop_
_entity.id
_entity.type
_entity.pdbx_description
1 polymer ?
#
loop_
_entity_poly.entity_id
_entity_poly.type
_entity_poly.pdbx_seq_one_letter_code
_entity_poly.pdbx_strand_id
1 'polypeptide(L)' 'MKIYKVSSINGEYATLVDENGEELFIAMALLPLDVDIGVKLSYENLEFSIIG' A
#
# COMPACT_ATOMS: atom_id res chain seq x y z
N MET A 1 5.47 2.94 13.04
CA MET A 1 4.81 2.10 12.00
C MET A 1 3.68 2.88 11.38
N LYS A 2 3.57 2.87 10.06
CA LYS A 2 2.49 3.56 9.38
C LYS A 2 1.59 2.55 8.68
N ILE A 3 0.30 2.80 8.70
CA ILE A 3 -0.69 1.89 8.12
C ILE A 3 -1.30 2.54 6.88
N TYR A 4 -1.35 1.76 5.81
CA TYR A 4 -1.96 2.15 4.55
C TYR A 4 -3.02 1.14 4.14
N LYS A 5 -3.94 1.61 3.30
CA LYS A 5 -4.90 0.72 2.64
C LYS A 5 -4.77 0.93 1.15
N VAL A 6 -4.80 -0.15 0.38
CA VAL A 6 -4.75 -0.05 -1.08
C VAL A 6 -6.11 0.39 -1.58
N SER A 7 -6.18 1.58 -2.17
CA SER A 7 -7.44 2.12 -2.66
C SER A 7 -7.66 1.82 -4.14
N SER A 8 -6.59 1.75 -4.93
CA SER A 8 -6.71 1.41 -6.34
C SER A 8 -5.40 0.86 -6.88
N ILE A 9 -5.49 0.13 -7.99
CA ILE A 9 -4.34 -0.40 -8.70
C ILE A 9 -4.55 -0.09 -10.18
N ASN A 10 -3.58 0.60 -10.79
CA ASN A 10 -3.63 0.95 -12.19
C ASN A 10 -2.33 0.52 -12.86
N GLY A 11 -2.40 -0.57 -13.61
CA GLY A 11 -1.22 -1.09 -14.28
C GLY A 11 -0.13 -1.44 -13.29
N GLU A 12 1.01 -0.76 -13.39
CA GLU A 12 2.16 -1.05 -12.54
C GLU A 12 2.23 -0.20 -11.29
N TYR A 13 1.19 0.58 -11.01
CA TYR A 13 1.15 1.49 -9.86
C TYR A 13 -0.06 1.24 -8.99
N ALA A 14 0.09 1.51 -7.71
CA ALA A 14 -1.00 1.45 -6.75
C ALA A 14 -1.15 2.80 -6.05
N THR A 15 -2.37 3.09 -5.63
CA THR A 15 -2.65 4.24 -4.76
C THR A 15 -2.94 3.69 -3.37
N LEU A 16 -2.18 4.16 -2.40
CA LEU A 16 -2.36 3.82 -0.99
C LEU A 16 -2.91 5.03 -0.26
N VAL A 17 -3.76 4.78 0.73
CA VAL A 17 -4.33 5.85 1.55
C VAL A 17 -3.96 5.57 3.00
N ASP A 18 -3.43 6.58 3.68
CA ASP A 18 -3.07 6.43 5.09
C ASP A 18 -4.25 6.77 6.00
N GLU A 19 -3.99 6.75 7.31
CA GLU A 19 -5.03 6.99 8.31
C GLU A 19 -5.58 8.41 8.28
N ASN A 20 -4.84 9.33 7.71
CA ASN A 20 -5.26 10.73 7.57
C ASN A 20 -5.94 11.01 6.23
N GLY A 21 -6.11 10.00 5.39
CA GLY A 21 -6.70 10.17 4.08
C GLY A 21 -5.73 10.67 3.01
N GLU A 22 -4.44 10.75 3.33
CA GLU A 22 -3.46 11.17 2.36
C GLU A 22 -3.10 10.04 1.42
N GLU A 23 -2.92 10.37 0.15
CA GLU A 23 -2.63 9.38 -0.88
C GLU A 23 -1.15 9.29 -1.19
N LEU A 24 -0.70 8.07 -1.46
CA LEU A 24 0.65 7.79 -1.89
C LEU A 24 0.58 6.93 -3.14
N PHE A 25 1.20 7.40 -4.24
CA PHE A 25 1.30 6.62 -5.46
C PHE A 25 2.62 5.87 -5.44
N ILE A 26 2.58 4.56 -5.66
CA ILE A 26 3.76 3.73 -5.54
C ILE A 26 3.76 2.63 -6.59
N ALA A 27 4.96 2.28 -7.07
CA ALA A 27 5.09 1.18 -8.01
C ALA A 27 4.75 -0.15 -7.33
N MET A 28 3.98 -0.98 -8.01
CA MET A 28 3.61 -2.30 -7.49
C MET A 28 4.84 -3.16 -7.17
N ALA A 29 5.93 -2.95 -7.89
CA ALA A 29 7.16 -3.70 -7.67
C ALA A 29 7.75 -3.51 -6.27
N LEU A 30 7.35 -2.43 -5.58
CA LEU A 30 7.83 -2.14 -4.23
C LEU A 30 6.93 -2.72 -3.15
N LEU A 31 5.84 -3.37 -3.54
CA LEU A 31 4.86 -3.93 -2.62
C LEU A 31 4.94 -5.46 -2.60
N PRO A 32 4.42 -6.10 -1.54
CA PRO A 32 4.34 -7.57 -1.52
C PRO A 32 3.54 -8.10 -2.70
N LEU A 33 3.83 -9.33 -3.10
CA LEU A 33 3.24 -9.94 -4.30
C LEU A 33 1.72 -10.11 -4.23
N ASP A 34 1.18 -10.33 -3.06
CA ASP A 34 -0.24 -10.65 -2.90
C ASP A 34 -1.11 -9.43 -2.61
N VAL A 35 -0.61 -8.24 -2.92
CA VAL A 35 -1.35 -7.01 -2.71
C VAL A 35 -2.53 -6.92 -3.67
N ASP A 36 -3.69 -6.50 -3.14
CA ASP A 36 -4.89 -6.26 -3.92
C ASP A 36 -5.64 -5.08 -3.31
N ILE A 37 -6.66 -4.60 -4.02
CA ILE A 37 -7.48 -3.49 -3.53
C ILE A 37 -8.15 -3.90 -2.22
N GLY A 38 -8.11 -3.00 -1.23
CA GLY A 38 -8.69 -3.23 0.07
C GLY A 38 -7.74 -3.85 1.10
N VAL A 39 -6.58 -4.31 0.65
CA VAL A 39 -5.58 -4.90 1.55
C VAL A 39 -4.95 -3.79 2.39
N LYS A 40 -4.73 -4.09 3.67
CA LYS A 40 -4.01 -3.17 4.57
C LYS A 40 -2.54 -3.55 4.62
N LEU A 41 -1.70 -2.51 4.64
CA LEU A 41 -0.26 -2.65 4.65
C LEU A 41 0.31 -1.87 5.83
N SER A 42 1.35 -2.42 6.45
CA SER A 42 2.16 -1.65 7.37
C SER A 42 3.43 -1.22 6.65
N TYR A 43 3.93 -0.05 7.01
CA TYR A 43 5.20 0.45 6.49
C TYR A 43 6.12 0.73 7.66
N GLU A 44 7.24 0.02 7.70
CA GLU A 44 8.18 0.12 8.79
C GLU A 44 9.56 -0.31 8.28
N ASN A 45 10.59 0.41 8.69
CA ASN A 45 11.97 0.11 8.28
C ASN A 45 12.12 0.03 6.77
N LEU A 46 11.47 0.94 6.04
CA LEU A 46 11.52 1.03 4.58
C LEU A 46 10.93 -0.20 3.88
N GLU A 47 10.02 -0.90 4.55
CA GLU A 47 9.43 -2.11 4.01
C GLU A 47 7.91 -2.14 4.22
N PHE A 48 7.18 -2.57 3.19
CA PHE A 48 5.74 -2.78 3.27
C PHE A 48 5.44 -4.25 3.58
N SER A 49 4.47 -4.48 4.45
CA SER A 49 4.02 -5.84 4.79
C SER A 49 2.50 -5.87 4.83
N ILE A 50 1.92 -6.99 4.37
CA ILE A 50 0.47 -7.16 4.41
C ILE A 50 0.06 -7.50 5.84
N ILE A 51 -0.96 -6.79 6.36
CA ILE A 51 -1.46 -7.03 7.71
C ILE A 51 -2.97 -7.31 7.75
N GLY A 52 -3.64 -7.24 6.62
CA GLY A 52 -5.07 -7.54 6.65
C GLY A 52 -5.84 -7.35 5.37
#